data_61a8a57f9b0957fa1d9c515a5f07ff72
#
_entry.id   61a8a57f9b0957fa1d9c515a5f07ff72
#
_cell.length_a   1.000
_cell.length_b   1.000
_cell.length_c   1.000
_cell.angle_alpha   90.00
_cell.angle_beta   90.00
_cell.angle_gamma   90.00
#
_symmetry.space_group_name_H-M   'P 1'
#
loop_
_entity.id
_entity.type
_entity.pdbx_description
1 polymer ?
#
loop_
_entity_poly.entity_id
_entity_poly.type
_entity_poly.pdbx_seq_one_letter_code
_entity_poly.pdbx_strand_id
1 'polypeptide(L)'
;MRIQGISGSRGVAVGNVYRYIQEEIVIPDYNVTEDKVEEEIGKFATAMASTLKQLDTIRKKALDEMGPEEAAIFEAHMQIAQDPSLSDGIKSLVESSHMNVVAATAQTIETFANIFLGMEDAYMRERGADIKDIGDRLMRNMLGMNPRGLSHISGEVILVAHDLAPSDTASLDKAVVKGIVTAAGGPTSHAAIMARTLEIPAVMGVGDIESFADGDKAVVLGTDGIVEINPSDADWTEYTNQALAFQEELKRLRESANLEATTIDGHHVELFGNIGKAKDAKHALTMGAQGIGLYRTE
;
A
#
# COMPACT_ATOMS: atom_id res chain seq x y z
N MET A 1 -25.02 8.96 -1.57
CA MET A 1 -25.15 7.68 -0.80
C MET A 1 -24.06 7.65 0.25
N ARG A 2 -24.38 7.24 1.49
CA ARG A 2 -23.42 7.25 2.61
C ARG A 2 -23.09 5.81 3.03
N ILE A 3 -21.80 5.51 3.17
CA ILE A 3 -21.29 4.17 3.50
C ILE A 3 -20.45 4.29 4.77
N GLN A 4 -20.64 3.37 5.71
CA GLN A 4 -19.87 3.26 6.93
C GLN A 4 -18.75 2.23 6.73
N GLY A 5 -17.53 2.62 7.03
CA GLY A 5 -16.36 1.77 7.13
C GLY A 5 -15.63 2.00 8.46
N ILE A 6 -14.34 1.79 8.44
CA ILE A 6 -13.44 1.94 9.60
C ILE A 6 -12.45 3.07 9.29
N SER A 7 -12.19 3.96 10.26
CA SER A 7 -11.17 4.99 10.14
C SER A 7 -9.79 4.38 9.89
N GLY A 8 -9.22 4.64 8.72
CA GLY A 8 -7.86 4.24 8.34
C GLY A 8 -6.84 5.35 8.59
N SER A 9 -7.17 6.56 8.19
CA SER A 9 -6.36 7.77 8.38
C SER A 9 -7.27 8.99 8.48
N ARG A 10 -6.96 9.90 9.39
CA ARG A 10 -7.79 11.08 9.72
C ARG A 10 -7.82 12.09 8.58
N GLY A 11 -8.84 12.93 8.60
CA GLY A 11 -9.01 14.07 7.72
C GLY A 11 -10.22 13.98 6.83
N VAL A 12 -10.36 14.98 5.97
CA VAL A 12 -11.43 15.08 4.98
C VAL A 12 -10.80 15.21 3.60
N ALA A 13 -11.27 14.41 2.66
CA ALA A 13 -10.88 14.50 1.26
C ALA A 13 -12.10 14.53 0.35
N VAL A 14 -12.01 15.30 -0.70
CA VAL A 14 -13.00 15.38 -1.78
C VAL A 14 -12.31 15.15 -3.11
N GLY A 15 -12.97 14.47 -4.03
CA GLY A 15 -12.40 14.18 -5.35
C GLY A 15 -13.29 13.28 -6.18
N ASN A 16 -12.86 13.02 -7.40
CA ASN A 16 -13.54 12.05 -8.24
C ASN A 16 -13.02 10.64 -7.95
N VAL A 17 -13.92 9.68 -7.99
CA VAL A 17 -13.59 8.26 -7.83
C VAL A 17 -12.68 7.79 -8.96
N TYR A 18 -11.63 7.13 -8.60
CA TYR A 18 -10.83 6.27 -9.45
C TYR A 18 -10.87 4.85 -8.89
N ARG A 19 -11.52 3.93 -9.61
CA ARG A 19 -11.58 2.52 -9.23
C ARG A 19 -10.30 1.81 -9.64
N TYR A 20 -9.53 1.40 -8.69
CA TYR A 20 -8.39 0.53 -8.92
C TYR A 20 -8.86 -0.91 -8.99
N ILE A 21 -9.17 -1.36 -10.20
CA ILE A 21 -9.51 -2.75 -10.50
C ILE A 21 -8.22 -3.43 -10.95
N GLN A 22 -7.79 -4.42 -10.18
CA GLN A 22 -6.68 -5.25 -10.61
C GLN A 22 -7.13 -6.18 -11.72
N GLU A 23 -6.48 -6.08 -12.86
CA GLU A 23 -6.70 -7.03 -13.95
C GLU A 23 -6.37 -8.45 -13.48
N GLU A 24 -7.34 -9.36 -13.57
CA GLU A 24 -7.19 -10.73 -13.10
C GLU A 24 -6.16 -11.47 -13.98
N ILE A 25 -5.28 -12.21 -13.33
CA ILE A 25 -4.31 -13.05 -14.04
C ILE A 25 -5.01 -14.33 -14.45
N VAL A 26 -5.22 -14.48 -15.74
CA VAL A 26 -5.70 -15.74 -16.31
C VAL A 26 -4.50 -16.67 -16.51
N ILE A 27 -4.40 -17.72 -15.70
CA ILE A 27 -3.34 -18.71 -15.82
C ILE A 27 -3.59 -19.56 -17.07
N PRO A 28 -2.64 -19.60 -18.04
CA PRO A 28 -2.81 -20.40 -19.25
C PRO A 28 -2.88 -21.89 -18.93
N ASP A 29 -3.78 -22.61 -19.60
CA ASP A 29 -3.93 -24.06 -19.46
C ASP A 29 -3.35 -24.77 -20.70
N TYR A 30 -2.01 -24.98 -20.68
CA TYR A 30 -1.32 -25.79 -21.68
C TYR A 30 -0.11 -26.50 -21.07
N ASN A 31 0.23 -27.65 -21.62
CA ASN A 31 1.46 -28.36 -21.26
C ASN A 31 2.59 -28.02 -22.25
N VAL A 32 3.80 -27.97 -21.72
CA VAL A 32 5.03 -27.68 -22.47
C VAL A 32 5.59 -28.97 -23.07
N THR A 33 5.97 -28.94 -24.33
CA THR A 33 6.71 -30.07 -24.95
C THR A 33 8.17 -30.02 -24.54
N GLU A 34 8.85 -31.18 -24.53
CA GLU A 34 10.25 -31.32 -24.10
C GLU A 34 11.20 -30.30 -24.76
N ASP A 35 11.00 -30.09 -26.07
CA ASP A 35 11.79 -29.15 -26.88
C ASP A 35 11.57 -27.67 -26.51
N LYS A 36 10.57 -27.35 -25.70
CA LYS A 36 10.21 -25.98 -25.28
C LYS A 36 10.48 -25.69 -23.79
N VAL A 37 10.93 -26.67 -23.03
CA VAL A 37 11.23 -26.52 -21.60
C VAL A 37 12.23 -25.38 -21.36
N GLU A 38 13.32 -25.34 -22.15
CA GLU A 38 14.33 -24.29 -22.01
C GLU A 38 13.77 -22.90 -22.35
N GLU A 39 12.85 -22.80 -23.32
CA GLU A 39 12.18 -21.52 -23.65
C GLU A 39 11.34 -21.01 -22.49
N GLU A 40 10.56 -21.90 -21.85
CA GLU A 40 9.71 -21.56 -20.70
C GLU A 40 10.57 -21.12 -19.49
N ILE A 41 11.67 -21.81 -19.21
CA ILE A 41 12.62 -21.42 -18.17
C ILE A 41 13.26 -20.06 -18.50
N GLY A 42 13.53 -19.78 -19.76
CA GLY A 42 14.02 -18.49 -20.24
C GLY A 42 13.01 -17.35 -20.00
N LYS A 43 11.71 -17.61 -20.18
CA LYS A 43 10.64 -16.65 -19.84
C LYS A 43 10.63 -16.31 -18.34
N PHE A 44 10.80 -17.32 -17.48
CA PHE A 44 10.93 -17.12 -16.03
C PHE A 44 12.14 -16.24 -15.69
N ALA A 45 13.30 -16.54 -16.24
CA ALA A 45 14.51 -15.76 -15.96
C ALA A 45 14.36 -14.28 -16.38
N THR A 46 13.72 -14.03 -17.52
CA THR A 46 13.44 -12.68 -18.02
C THR A 46 12.46 -11.94 -17.12
N ALA A 47 11.38 -12.63 -16.70
CA ALA A 47 10.37 -12.08 -15.79
C ALA A 47 10.97 -11.78 -14.40
N MET A 48 11.83 -12.66 -13.89
CA MET A 48 12.54 -12.47 -12.62
C MET A 48 13.42 -11.22 -12.66
N ALA A 49 14.22 -11.05 -13.72
CA ALA A 49 15.04 -9.86 -13.89
C ALA A 49 14.20 -8.57 -13.94
N SER A 50 13.06 -8.61 -14.62
CA SER A 50 12.11 -7.50 -14.69
C SER A 50 11.49 -7.20 -13.32
N THR A 51 11.08 -8.24 -12.60
CA THR A 51 10.51 -8.15 -11.25
C THR A 51 11.50 -7.50 -10.27
N LEU A 52 12.74 -7.95 -10.23
CA LEU A 52 13.78 -7.38 -9.36
C LEU A 52 14.04 -5.91 -9.69
N LYS A 53 14.08 -5.55 -10.97
CA LYS A 53 14.24 -4.16 -11.40
C LYS A 53 13.07 -3.28 -10.98
N GLN A 54 11.84 -3.78 -11.07
CA GLN A 54 10.63 -3.08 -10.60
C GLN A 54 10.66 -2.89 -9.09
N LEU A 55 10.97 -3.93 -8.33
CA LEU A 55 11.08 -3.87 -6.86
C LEU A 55 12.16 -2.90 -6.40
N ASP A 56 13.33 -2.87 -7.06
CA ASP A 56 14.38 -1.90 -6.72
C ASP A 56 13.96 -0.45 -7.03
N THR A 57 13.19 -0.24 -8.09
CA THR A 57 12.63 1.08 -8.41
C THR A 57 11.65 1.54 -7.33
N ILE A 58 10.76 0.64 -6.89
CA ILE A 58 9.79 0.91 -5.81
C ILE A 58 10.52 1.15 -4.49
N ARG A 59 11.52 0.32 -4.17
CA ARG A 59 12.37 0.47 -2.98
C ARG A 59 13.03 1.84 -2.90
N LYS A 60 13.61 2.31 -4.01
CA LYS A 60 14.25 3.62 -4.08
C LYS A 60 13.23 4.74 -3.82
N LYS A 61 12.06 4.67 -4.48
CA LYS A 61 10.98 5.64 -4.26
C LYS A 61 10.49 5.62 -2.80
N ALA A 62 10.27 4.44 -2.24
CA ALA A 62 9.87 4.30 -0.84
C ALA A 62 10.93 4.86 0.12
N LEU A 63 12.22 4.68 -0.17
CA LEU A 63 13.31 5.24 0.63
C LEU A 63 13.30 6.78 0.62
N ASP A 64 13.07 7.38 -0.54
CA ASP A 64 13.09 8.83 -0.71
C ASP A 64 11.84 9.50 -0.10
N GLU A 65 10.65 8.90 -0.26
CA GLU A 65 9.39 9.52 0.13
C GLU A 65 8.92 9.14 1.55
N MET A 66 9.25 7.93 2.01
CA MET A 66 8.70 7.36 3.26
C MET A 66 9.77 6.97 4.28
N GLY A 67 10.96 6.60 3.80
CA GLY A 67 12.10 6.29 4.64
C GLY A 67 12.56 4.81 4.60
N PRO A 68 13.60 4.48 5.40
CA PRO A 68 14.30 3.21 5.26
C PRO A 68 13.49 1.97 5.68
N GLU A 69 12.50 2.10 6.56
CA GLU A 69 11.71 0.94 7.00
C GLU A 69 10.71 0.49 5.92
N GLU A 70 10.04 1.44 5.29
CA GLU A 70 9.16 1.16 4.17
C GLU A 70 9.95 0.63 2.96
N ALA A 71 11.17 1.13 2.75
CA ALA A 71 12.07 0.59 1.74
C ALA A 71 12.54 -0.84 2.06
N ALA A 72 12.73 -1.19 3.35
CA ALA A 72 13.15 -2.52 3.78
C ALA A 72 12.12 -3.62 3.46
N ILE A 73 10.83 -3.30 3.33
CA ILE A 73 9.80 -4.23 2.87
C ILE A 73 10.16 -4.72 1.46
N PHE A 74 10.52 -3.82 0.56
CA PHE A 74 10.88 -4.17 -0.81
C PHE A 74 12.24 -4.85 -0.93
N GLU A 75 13.15 -4.60 0.00
CA GLU A 75 14.39 -5.36 0.12
C GLU A 75 14.10 -6.82 0.51
N ALA A 76 13.19 -7.04 1.46
CA ALA A 76 12.71 -8.37 1.81
C ALA A 76 12.01 -9.07 0.63
N HIS A 77 11.17 -8.36 -0.13
CA HIS A 77 10.56 -8.89 -1.35
C HIS A 77 11.60 -9.32 -2.38
N MET A 78 12.67 -8.53 -2.56
CA MET A 78 13.77 -8.91 -3.46
C MET A 78 14.52 -10.15 -2.97
N GLN A 79 14.72 -10.30 -1.65
CA GLN A 79 15.34 -11.49 -1.06
C GLN A 79 14.45 -12.73 -1.26
N ILE A 80 13.14 -12.64 -1.03
CA ILE A 80 12.20 -13.74 -1.27
C ILE A 80 12.18 -14.13 -2.76
N ALA A 81 12.14 -13.15 -3.67
CA ALA A 81 12.17 -13.41 -5.10
C ALA A 81 13.44 -14.13 -5.56
N GLN A 82 14.58 -13.86 -4.89
CA GLN A 82 15.88 -14.46 -5.19
C GLN A 82 16.15 -15.77 -4.43
N ASP A 83 15.20 -16.23 -3.60
CA ASP A 83 15.37 -17.48 -2.88
C ASP A 83 15.48 -18.65 -3.87
N PRO A 84 16.58 -19.45 -3.80
CA PRO A 84 16.74 -20.59 -4.68
C PRO A 84 15.58 -21.59 -4.62
N SER A 85 14.97 -21.79 -3.43
CA SER A 85 13.87 -22.73 -3.27
C SER A 85 12.68 -22.37 -4.14
N LEU A 86 12.39 -21.06 -4.31
CA LEU A 86 11.32 -20.58 -5.17
C LEU A 86 11.63 -20.90 -6.65
N SER A 87 12.82 -20.50 -7.10
CA SER A 87 13.23 -20.71 -8.50
C SER A 87 13.39 -22.18 -8.87
N ASP A 88 13.92 -22.99 -7.97
CA ASP A 88 14.11 -24.43 -8.18
C ASP A 88 12.77 -25.17 -8.17
N GLY A 89 11.84 -24.76 -7.30
CA GLY A 89 10.48 -25.30 -7.29
C GLY A 89 9.74 -25.06 -8.61
N ILE A 90 9.80 -23.84 -9.14
CA ILE A 90 9.18 -23.48 -10.43
C ILE A 90 9.83 -24.28 -11.57
N LYS A 91 11.16 -24.30 -11.66
CA LYS A 91 11.87 -25.03 -12.71
C LYS A 91 11.57 -26.52 -12.67
N SER A 92 11.56 -27.12 -11.47
CA SER A 92 11.23 -28.53 -11.30
C SER A 92 9.84 -28.90 -11.84
N LEU A 93 8.84 -28.06 -11.64
CA LEU A 93 7.50 -28.29 -12.19
C LEU A 93 7.47 -28.17 -13.72
N VAL A 94 8.22 -27.22 -14.30
CA VAL A 94 8.34 -27.10 -15.76
C VAL A 94 9.04 -28.32 -16.35
N GLU A 95 10.16 -28.77 -15.75
CA GLU A 95 10.98 -29.88 -16.24
C GLU A 95 10.31 -31.25 -16.05
N SER A 96 9.79 -31.50 -14.83
CA SER A 96 9.29 -32.83 -14.48
C SER A 96 7.81 -33.06 -14.82
N SER A 97 6.99 -32.00 -14.77
CA SER A 97 5.55 -32.09 -14.98
C SER A 97 5.09 -31.45 -16.30
N HIS A 98 6.04 -30.91 -17.07
CA HIS A 98 5.76 -30.20 -18.32
C HIS A 98 4.70 -29.09 -18.17
N MET A 99 4.61 -28.48 -17.00
CA MET A 99 3.75 -27.34 -16.78
C MET A 99 4.29 -26.10 -17.51
N ASN A 100 3.39 -25.24 -18.04
CA ASN A 100 3.82 -23.92 -18.47
C ASN A 100 4.31 -23.11 -17.25
N VAL A 101 5.23 -22.21 -17.49
CA VAL A 101 5.94 -21.51 -16.40
C VAL A 101 5.03 -20.61 -15.57
N VAL A 102 3.93 -20.10 -16.11
CA VAL A 102 2.97 -19.28 -15.36
C VAL A 102 2.20 -20.16 -14.36
N ALA A 103 1.72 -21.32 -14.80
CA ALA A 103 1.03 -22.30 -13.92
C ALA A 103 1.98 -22.85 -12.86
N ALA A 104 3.24 -23.20 -13.23
CA ALA A 104 4.26 -23.64 -12.30
C ALA A 104 4.58 -22.57 -11.25
N THR A 105 4.64 -21.30 -11.65
CA THR A 105 4.81 -20.18 -10.72
C THR A 105 3.63 -20.04 -9.78
N ALA A 106 2.40 -20.05 -10.30
CA ALA A 106 1.20 -19.94 -9.48
C ALA A 106 1.14 -21.04 -8.41
N GLN A 107 1.37 -22.31 -8.81
CA GLN A 107 1.37 -23.45 -7.89
C GLN A 107 2.47 -23.34 -6.83
N THR A 108 3.68 -22.95 -7.20
CA THR A 108 4.80 -22.79 -6.28
C THR A 108 4.50 -21.67 -5.29
N ILE A 109 4.07 -20.51 -5.75
CA ILE A 109 3.71 -19.36 -4.91
C ILE A 109 2.60 -19.73 -3.94
N GLU A 110 1.57 -20.42 -4.39
CA GLU A 110 0.46 -20.84 -3.51
C GLU A 110 0.97 -21.80 -2.41
N THR A 111 1.82 -22.75 -2.78
CA THR A 111 2.41 -23.70 -1.83
C THR A 111 3.22 -22.97 -0.77
N PHE A 112 4.11 -22.06 -1.16
CA PHE A 112 4.93 -21.30 -0.23
C PHE A 112 4.08 -20.36 0.63
N ALA A 113 3.16 -19.61 0.03
CA ALA A 113 2.30 -18.68 0.76
C ALA A 113 1.45 -19.39 1.82
N ASN A 114 0.90 -20.57 1.51
CA ASN A 114 0.05 -21.33 2.43
C ASN A 114 0.82 -21.83 3.65
N ILE A 115 2.13 -22.10 3.54
CA ILE A 115 2.96 -22.45 4.69
C ILE A 115 2.96 -21.31 5.71
N PHE A 116 3.16 -20.08 5.27
CA PHE A 116 3.19 -18.89 6.12
C PHE A 116 1.80 -18.47 6.62
N LEU A 117 0.79 -18.54 5.75
CA LEU A 117 -0.59 -18.20 6.11
C LEU A 117 -1.19 -19.13 7.16
N GLY A 118 -0.72 -20.39 7.22
CA GLY A 118 -1.10 -21.37 8.24
C GLY A 118 -0.44 -21.18 9.61
N MET A 119 0.48 -20.24 9.76
CA MET A 119 1.16 -19.97 11.03
C MET A 119 0.31 -19.14 11.99
N GLU A 120 0.44 -19.38 13.30
CA GLU A 120 -0.28 -18.60 14.32
C GLU A 120 0.28 -17.18 14.48
N ASP A 121 1.56 -17.00 14.20
CA ASP A 121 2.26 -15.71 14.27
C ASP A 121 1.78 -14.75 13.20
N ALA A 122 1.32 -13.56 13.60
CA ALA A 122 0.78 -12.55 12.69
C ALA A 122 1.83 -12.01 11.71
N TYR A 123 3.08 -11.83 12.17
CA TYR A 123 4.19 -11.38 11.34
C TYR A 123 4.53 -12.41 10.24
N MET A 124 4.48 -13.69 10.57
CA MET A 124 4.69 -14.75 9.57
C MET A 124 3.55 -14.82 8.56
N ARG A 125 2.29 -14.59 8.98
CA ARG A 125 1.16 -14.52 8.02
C ARG A 125 1.30 -13.38 7.02
N GLU A 126 1.84 -12.23 7.44
CA GLU A 126 2.12 -11.11 6.53
C GLU A 126 3.12 -11.53 5.43
N ARG A 127 4.11 -12.36 5.75
CA ARG A 127 5.04 -12.92 4.75
C ARG A 127 4.35 -13.76 3.68
N GLY A 128 3.27 -14.44 4.02
CA GLY A 128 2.43 -15.14 3.02
C GLY A 128 1.81 -14.18 1.99
N ALA A 129 1.38 -13.00 2.43
CA ALA A 129 0.87 -11.96 1.54
C ALA A 129 1.98 -11.38 0.64
N ASP A 130 3.18 -11.14 1.20
CA ASP A 130 4.36 -10.68 0.44
C ASP A 130 4.74 -11.66 -0.68
N ILE A 131 4.72 -12.97 -0.38
CA ILE A 131 5.00 -14.02 -1.37
C ILE A 131 3.98 -13.98 -2.51
N LYS A 132 2.69 -13.77 -2.20
CA LYS A 132 1.64 -13.62 -3.22
C LYS A 132 1.83 -12.38 -4.08
N ASP A 133 2.22 -11.24 -3.50
CA ASP A 133 2.51 -10.01 -4.26
C ASP A 133 3.68 -10.21 -5.24
N ILE A 134 4.74 -10.90 -4.80
CA ILE A 134 5.88 -11.26 -5.65
C ILE A 134 5.44 -12.19 -6.79
N GLY A 135 4.64 -13.22 -6.48
CA GLY A 135 4.14 -14.17 -7.45
C GLY A 135 3.27 -13.51 -8.52
N ASP A 136 2.36 -12.64 -8.11
CA ASP A 136 1.52 -11.86 -9.02
C ASP A 136 2.38 -11.01 -9.97
N ARG A 137 3.39 -10.32 -9.44
CA ARG A 137 4.30 -9.53 -10.24
C ARG A 137 5.10 -10.36 -11.24
N LEU A 138 5.59 -11.54 -10.84
CA LEU A 138 6.27 -12.47 -11.72
C LEU A 138 5.36 -12.93 -12.86
N MET A 139 4.15 -13.37 -12.54
CA MET A 139 3.18 -13.85 -13.54
C MET A 139 2.78 -12.74 -14.52
N ARG A 140 2.56 -11.51 -14.04
CA ARG A 140 2.29 -10.35 -14.92
C ARG A 140 3.45 -10.09 -15.87
N ASN A 141 4.68 -10.14 -15.39
CA ASN A 141 5.85 -9.97 -16.25
C ASN A 141 5.98 -11.08 -17.29
N MET A 142 5.64 -12.34 -16.95
CA MET A 142 5.64 -13.46 -17.91
C MET A 142 4.56 -13.30 -18.97
N LEU A 143 3.40 -12.78 -18.60
CA LEU A 143 2.25 -12.58 -19.49
C LEU A 143 2.32 -11.27 -20.29
N GLY A 144 3.35 -10.44 -20.07
CA GLY A 144 3.46 -9.13 -20.71
C GLY A 144 2.38 -8.15 -20.29
N MET A 145 1.75 -8.39 -19.14
CA MET A 145 0.74 -7.49 -18.57
C MET A 145 1.40 -6.23 -18.00
N ASN A 146 0.63 -5.16 -17.89
CA ASN A 146 1.13 -3.94 -17.24
C ASN A 146 1.55 -4.23 -15.79
N PRO A 147 2.68 -3.66 -15.34
CA PRO A 147 3.07 -3.77 -13.94
C PRO A 147 1.98 -3.19 -13.06
N ARG A 148 1.77 -3.81 -11.88
CA ARG A 148 0.95 -3.20 -10.84
C ARG A 148 1.49 -1.82 -10.50
N GLY A 149 0.62 -0.86 -10.32
CA GLY A 149 0.98 0.45 -9.83
C GLY A 149 -0.03 1.52 -10.21
N LEU A 150 -0.05 2.56 -9.40
CA LEU A 150 -0.96 3.70 -9.50
C LEU A 150 -0.34 4.89 -10.23
N SER A 151 0.78 4.66 -10.94
CA SER A 151 1.56 5.71 -11.62
C SER A 151 0.87 6.33 -12.85
N HIS A 152 -0.26 5.76 -13.28
CA HIS A 152 -1.01 6.24 -14.46
C HIS A 152 -2.18 7.16 -14.12
N ILE A 153 -2.43 7.38 -12.82
CA ILE A 153 -3.54 8.21 -12.38
C ILE A 153 -3.20 9.67 -12.68
N SER A 154 -4.13 10.36 -13.32
CA SER A 154 -4.02 11.80 -13.60
C SER A 154 -5.18 12.57 -12.95
N GLY A 155 -4.86 13.73 -12.40
CA GLY A 155 -5.82 14.56 -11.67
C GLY A 155 -5.97 14.16 -10.21
N GLU A 156 -6.75 14.92 -9.46
CA GLU A 156 -7.01 14.68 -8.05
C GLU A 156 -8.13 13.66 -7.87
N VAL A 157 -7.84 12.51 -7.23
CA VAL A 157 -8.78 11.40 -7.15
C VAL A 157 -8.97 10.88 -5.73
N ILE A 158 -10.12 10.26 -5.50
CA ILE A 158 -10.36 9.33 -4.41
C ILE A 158 -10.12 7.92 -4.96
N LEU A 159 -9.07 7.28 -4.47
CA LEU A 159 -8.71 5.92 -4.86
C LEU A 159 -9.64 4.92 -4.17
N VAL A 160 -10.36 4.14 -4.95
CA VAL A 160 -11.26 3.09 -4.46
C VAL A 160 -10.72 1.74 -4.93
N ALA A 161 -10.42 0.83 -4.02
CA ALA A 161 -9.87 -0.49 -4.30
C ALA A 161 -10.51 -1.57 -3.43
N HIS A 162 -10.43 -2.83 -3.85
CA HIS A 162 -10.80 -3.94 -2.97
C HIS A 162 -9.83 -4.02 -1.79
N ASP A 163 -8.53 -4.02 -2.07
CA ASP A 163 -7.42 -3.95 -1.13
C ASP A 163 -6.20 -3.36 -1.85
N LEU A 164 -5.21 -2.91 -1.09
CA LEU A 164 -3.97 -2.35 -1.64
C LEU A 164 -2.77 -3.12 -1.10
N ALA A 165 -2.02 -3.74 -2.01
CA ALA A 165 -0.77 -4.39 -1.69
C ALA A 165 0.33 -3.35 -1.34
N PRO A 166 1.41 -3.76 -0.66
CA PRO A 166 2.56 -2.90 -0.38
C PRO A 166 3.10 -2.20 -1.63
N SER A 167 3.20 -2.93 -2.73
CA SER A 167 3.68 -2.41 -4.01
C SER A 167 2.74 -1.38 -4.66
N ASP A 168 1.44 -1.47 -4.42
CA ASP A 168 0.46 -0.48 -4.87
C ASP A 168 0.62 0.82 -4.08
N THR A 169 0.69 0.69 -2.74
CA THR A 169 0.77 1.84 -1.83
C THR A 169 2.08 2.62 -1.96
N ALA A 170 3.20 1.94 -2.21
CA ALA A 170 4.49 2.61 -2.45
C ALA A 170 4.54 3.41 -3.75
N SER A 171 3.63 3.15 -4.68
CA SER A 171 3.52 3.91 -5.93
C SER A 171 2.56 5.11 -5.83
N LEU A 172 1.87 5.29 -4.69
CA LEU A 172 0.96 6.42 -4.46
C LEU A 172 1.68 7.76 -4.57
N ASP A 173 1.02 8.69 -5.25
CA ASP A 173 1.41 10.09 -5.27
C ASP A 173 0.36 10.92 -4.52
N LYS A 174 0.76 11.51 -3.39
CA LYS A 174 -0.09 12.39 -2.57
C LYS A 174 -0.60 13.61 -3.35
N ALA A 175 0.11 14.05 -4.37
CA ALA A 175 -0.34 15.14 -5.24
C ALA A 175 -1.59 14.75 -6.04
N VAL A 176 -1.75 13.46 -6.33
CA VAL A 176 -2.82 12.89 -7.14
C VAL A 176 -3.90 12.24 -6.27
N VAL A 177 -3.51 11.33 -5.36
CA VAL A 177 -4.45 10.60 -4.50
C VAL A 177 -4.76 11.44 -3.26
N LYS A 178 -5.98 11.98 -3.21
CA LYS A 178 -6.45 12.83 -2.10
C LYS A 178 -7.13 12.03 -0.98
N GLY A 179 -7.69 10.87 -1.29
CA GLY A 179 -8.32 9.99 -0.31
C GLY A 179 -8.28 8.54 -0.75
N ILE A 180 -8.38 7.63 0.20
CA ILE A 180 -8.34 6.19 -0.03
C ILE A 180 -9.57 5.53 0.58
N VAL A 181 -10.19 4.62 -0.18
CA VAL A 181 -11.30 3.78 0.27
C VAL A 181 -10.99 2.33 -0.11
N THR A 182 -11.06 1.41 0.85
CA THR A 182 -10.88 -0.02 0.56
C THR A 182 -12.06 -0.86 1.02
N ALA A 183 -12.44 -1.86 0.21
CA ALA A 183 -13.48 -2.82 0.56
C ALA A 183 -13.09 -3.66 1.77
N ALA A 184 -11.86 -4.13 1.79
CA ALA A 184 -11.27 -4.93 2.85
C ALA A 184 -10.30 -4.11 3.72
N GLY A 185 -9.75 -4.74 4.76
CA GLY A 185 -8.76 -4.14 5.64
C GLY A 185 -9.34 -3.47 6.87
N GLY A 186 -8.45 -3.08 7.77
CA GLY A 186 -8.76 -2.43 9.03
C GLY A 186 -7.67 -1.43 9.44
N PRO A 187 -7.68 -0.93 10.67
CA PRO A 187 -6.76 0.12 11.12
C PRO A 187 -5.28 -0.28 11.10
N THR A 188 -5.01 -1.57 11.12
CA THR A 188 -3.65 -2.14 11.08
C THR A 188 -3.26 -2.67 9.70
N SER A 189 -4.13 -2.56 8.69
CA SER A 189 -3.81 -2.96 7.33
C SER A 189 -2.67 -2.12 6.76
N HIS A 190 -1.93 -2.68 5.81
CA HIS A 190 -0.84 -1.97 5.15
C HIS A 190 -1.31 -0.67 4.51
N ALA A 191 -2.45 -0.70 3.82
CA ALA A 191 -3.08 0.49 3.24
C ALA A 191 -3.37 1.58 4.28
N ALA A 192 -3.85 1.22 5.48
CA ALA A 192 -4.13 2.17 6.54
C ALA A 192 -2.85 2.77 7.14
N ILE A 193 -1.81 1.96 7.32
CA ILE A 193 -0.49 2.41 7.80
C ILE A 193 0.10 3.42 6.81
N MET A 194 0.08 3.08 5.52
CA MET A 194 0.59 3.95 4.47
C MET A 194 -0.21 5.24 4.33
N ALA A 195 -1.55 5.16 4.38
CA ALA A 195 -2.41 6.35 4.36
C ALA A 195 -2.06 7.32 5.50
N ARG A 196 -1.79 6.81 6.71
CA ARG A 196 -1.35 7.64 7.84
C ARG A 196 0.04 8.24 7.61
N THR A 197 0.99 7.45 7.12
CA THR A 197 2.36 7.92 6.81
C THR A 197 2.35 9.04 5.77
N LEU A 198 1.52 8.90 4.74
CA LEU A 198 1.34 9.89 3.69
C LEU A 198 0.37 11.01 4.06
N GLU A 199 -0.29 10.91 5.23
CA GLU A 199 -1.32 11.85 5.68
C GLU A 199 -2.47 12.00 4.67
N ILE A 200 -2.85 10.90 4.01
CA ILE A 200 -3.99 10.83 3.10
C ILE A 200 -5.21 10.35 3.89
N PRO A 201 -6.35 11.08 3.92
CA PRO A 201 -7.57 10.61 4.56
C PRO A 201 -8.02 9.26 3.99
N ALA A 202 -8.38 8.30 4.88
CA ALA A 202 -8.68 6.96 4.42
C ALA A 202 -9.78 6.29 5.24
N VAL A 203 -10.65 5.54 4.54
CA VAL A 203 -11.69 4.69 5.12
C VAL A 203 -11.51 3.27 4.60
N MET A 204 -11.41 2.32 5.53
CA MET A 204 -11.17 0.91 5.25
C MET A 204 -12.42 0.08 5.53
N GLY A 205 -12.49 -1.12 4.93
CA GLY A 205 -13.51 -2.10 5.29
C GLY A 205 -14.93 -1.67 4.95
N VAL A 206 -15.13 -0.94 3.84
CA VAL A 206 -16.48 -0.50 3.41
C VAL A 206 -17.33 -1.64 2.84
N GLY A 207 -16.72 -2.83 2.64
CA GLY A 207 -17.38 -4.00 2.07
C GLY A 207 -17.48 -3.93 0.56
N ASP A 208 -18.63 -3.60 0.05
CA ASP A 208 -18.88 -3.53 -1.39
C ASP A 208 -18.42 -2.18 -1.98
N ILE A 209 -17.62 -2.26 -3.05
CA ILE A 209 -17.15 -1.10 -3.82
C ILE A 209 -17.77 -1.01 -5.23
N GLU A 210 -18.71 -1.89 -5.57
CA GLU A 210 -19.35 -1.84 -6.89
C GLU A 210 -20.27 -0.62 -7.07
N SER A 211 -20.73 -0.06 -5.95
CA SER A 211 -21.50 1.18 -5.93
C SER A 211 -20.72 2.44 -6.30
N PHE A 212 -19.38 2.33 -6.38
CA PHE A 212 -18.53 3.43 -6.82
C PHE A 212 -18.29 3.32 -8.33
N ALA A 213 -18.67 4.31 -9.10
CA ALA A 213 -18.31 4.39 -10.52
C ALA A 213 -17.13 5.35 -10.74
N ASP A 214 -16.29 5.06 -11.75
CA ASP A 214 -15.22 5.98 -12.12
C ASP A 214 -15.79 7.35 -12.49
N GLY A 215 -15.23 8.41 -11.93
CA GLY A 215 -15.66 9.77 -12.13
C GLY A 215 -16.78 10.25 -11.20
N ASP A 216 -17.38 9.38 -10.38
CA ASP A 216 -18.32 9.80 -9.35
C ASP A 216 -17.66 10.79 -8.39
N LYS A 217 -18.42 11.75 -7.89
CA LYS A 217 -17.96 12.58 -6.77
C LYS A 217 -17.96 11.79 -5.49
N ALA A 218 -16.84 11.80 -4.75
CA ALA A 218 -16.76 11.15 -3.45
C ALA A 218 -16.12 12.04 -2.38
N VAL A 219 -16.63 11.88 -1.16
CA VAL A 219 -16.09 12.49 0.06
C VAL A 219 -15.62 11.39 0.99
N VAL A 220 -14.41 11.51 1.50
CA VAL A 220 -13.83 10.61 2.49
C VAL A 220 -13.71 11.36 3.81
N LEU A 221 -14.53 10.98 4.80
CA LEU A 221 -14.46 11.46 6.17
C LEU A 221 -13.64 10.46 6.99
N GLY A 222 -12.32 10.54 6.83
CA GLY A 222 -11.39 9.56 7.37
C GLY A 222 -11.40 9.48 8.89
N THR A 223 -11.69 10.59 9.58
CA THR A 223 -11.81 10.63 11.04
C THR A 223 -13.02 9.82 11.53
N ASP A 224 -14.15 9.92 10.81
CA ASP A 224 -15.42 9.28 11.19
C ASP A 224 -15.58 7.88 10.59
N GLY A 225 -14.69 7.50 9.67
CA GLY A 225 -14.78 6.25 8.93
C GLY A 225 -15.97 6.20 7.96
N ILE A 226 -16.32 7.32 7.34
CA ILE A 226 -17.49 7.44 6.46
C ILE A 226 -17.05 7.85 5.07
N VAL A 227 -17.72 7.28 4.07
CA VAL A 227 -17.60 7.71 2.67
C VAL A 227 -18.98 8.14 2.18
N GLU A 228 -19.03 9.25 1.46
CA GLU A 228 -20.25 9.72 0.80
C GLU A 228 -20.03 9.81 -0.70
N ILE A 229 -20.88 9.11 -1.47
CA ILE A 229 -20.85 9.05 -2.93
C ILE A 229 -21.94 9.97 -3.47
N ASN A 230 -21.60 10.78 -4.47
CA ASN A 230 -22.47 11.72 -5.14
C ASN A 230 -23.26 12.58 -4.13
N PRO A 231 -22.57 13.34 -3.25
CA PRO A 231 -23.20 14.27 -2.33
C PRO A 231 -23.97 15.35 -3.10
N SER A 232 -24.88 16.03 -2.41
CA SER A 232 -25.50 17.22 -3.00
C SER A 232 -24.46 18.33 -3.26
N ASP A 233 -24.76 19.27 -4.16
CA ASP A 233 -23.81 20.36 -4.42
C ASP A 233 -23.58 21.24 -3.18
N ALA A 234 -24.55 21.33 -2.28
CA ALA A 234 -24.39 22.01 -1.00
C ALA A 234 -23.41 21.27 -0.08
N ASP A 235 -23.61 19.95 0.09
CA ASP A 235 -22.72 19.11 0.89
C ASP A 235 -21.30 19.05 0.29
N TRP A 236 -21.19 18.97 -1.03
CA TRP A 236 -19.90 19.02 -1.73
C TRP A 236 -19.13 20.28 -1.41
N THR A 237 -19.80 21.43 -1.44
CA THR A 237 -19.19 22.72 -1.12
C THR A 237 -18.76 22.77 0.34
N GLU A 238 -19.60 22.28 1.24
CA GLU A 238 -19.30 22.22 2.67
C GLU A 238 -18.07 21.32 2.95
N TYR A 239 -18.04 20.10 2.41
CA TYR A 239 -16.92 19.19 2.59
C TYR A 239 -15.63 19.69 1.94
N THR A 240 -15.73 20.39 0.80
CA THR A 240 -14.56 21.04 0.20
C THR A 240 -13.97 22.08 1.14
N ASN A 241 -14.81 22.90 1.76
CA ASN A 241 -14.36 23.90 2.75
C ASN A 241 -13.76 23.21 4.01
N GLN A 242 -14.36 22.11 4.48
CA GLN A 242 -13.82 21.34 5.58
C GLN A 242 -12.44 20.73 5.24
N ALA A 243 -12.26 20.20 4.04
CA ALA A 243 -10.98 19.65 3.58
C ALA A 243 -9.90 20.74 3.53
N LEU A 244 -10.21 21.93 3.02
CA LEU A 244 -9.30 23.07 3.01
C LEU A 244 -8.95 23.52 4.42
N ALA A 245 -9.94 23.67 5.30
CA ALA A 245 -9.73 24.07 6.68
C ALA A 245 -8.84 23.05 7.45
N PHE A 246 -9.04 21.75 7.20
CA PHE A 246 -8.20 20.71 7.78
C PHE A 246 -6.74 20.81 7.32
N GLN A 247 -6.50 21.07 6.04
CA GLN A 247 -5.15 21.29 5.50
C GLN A 247 -4.49 22.54 6.06
N GLU A 248 -5.23 23.63 6.18
CA GLU A 248 -4.75 24.88 6.77
C GLU A 248 -4.38 24.67 8.26
N GLU A 249 -5.21 23.94 9.00
CA GLU A 249 -4.93 23.62 10.41
C GLU A 249 -3.67 22.77 10.53
N LEU A 250 -3.48 21.74 9.71
CA LEU A 250 -2.25 20.94 9.68
C LEU A 250 -1.03 21.79 9.38
N LYS A 251 -1.13 22.72 8.44
CA LYS A 251 -0.06 23.67 8.10
C LYS A 251 0.26 24.57 9.30
N ARG A 252 -0.76 25.14 9.93
CA ARG A 252 -0.62 25.99 11.12
C ARG A 252 0.04 25.24 12.28
N LEU A 253 -0.36 23.99 12.52
CA LEU A 253 0.22 23.13 13.54
C LEU A 253 1.71 22.86 13.28
N ARG A 254 2.09 22.61 12.03
CA ARG A 254 3.50 22.44 11.65
C ARG A 254 4.32 23.72 11.83
N GLU A 255 3.77 24.86 11.48
CA GLU A 255 4.42 26.16 11.68
C GLU A 255 4.60 26.46 13.18
N SER A 256 3.66 26.02 14.03
CA SER A 256 3.75 26.18 15.48
C SER A 256 4.72 25.20 16.16
N ALA A 257 5.18 24.15 15.47
CA ALA A 257 6.09 23.16 16.02
C ALA A 257 7.42 23.76 16.57
N ASN A 258 7.85 24.91 16.03
CA ASN A 258 9.08 25.59 16.46
C ASN A 258 8.84 26.65 17.52
N LEU A 259 7.61 26.86 17.97
CA LEU A 259 7.30 27.82 19.03
C LEU A 259 7.60 27.21 20.38
N GLU A 260 8.08 28.05 21.32
CA GLU A 260 8.24 27.64 22.72
C GLU A 260 6.86 27.35 23.35
N ALA A 261 6.75 26.19 23.97
CA ALA A 261 5.56 25.84 24.74
C ALA A 261 5.56 26.58 26.09
N THR A 262 4.98 27.77 26.09
CA THR A 262 4.90 28.62 27.27
C THR A 262 3.44 28.94 27.59
N THR A 263 3.04 28.77 28.84
CA THR A 263 1.69 29.12 29.31
C THR A 263 1.48 30.63 29.34
N ILE A 264 0.22 31.06 29.44
CA ILE A 264 -0.13 32.51 29.47
C ILE A 264 0.53 33.25 30.66
N ASP A 265 0.77 32.56 31.75
CA ASP A 265 1.46 33.09 32.95
C ASP A 265 2.99 32.99 32.86
N GLY A 266 3.54 32.60 31.72
CA GLY A 266 4.97 32.59 31.41
C GLY A 266 5.72 31.33 31.87
N HIS A 267 5.01 30.24 32.26
CA HIS A 267 5.66 29.00 32.64
C HIS A 267 6.02 28.21 31.37
N HIS A 268 7.29 27.81 31.24
CA HIS A 268 7.76 26.96 30.13
C HIS A 268 7.40 25.49 30.39
N VAL A 269 6.85 24.83 29.39
CA VAL A 269 6.48 23.40 29.44
C VAL A 269 7.33 22.64 28.42
N GLU A 270 8.05 21.64 28.89
CA GLU A 270 8.83 20.76 28.04
C GLU A 270 7.90 19.76 27.35
N LEU A 271 8.03 19.65 26.00
CA LEU A 271 7.25 18.73 25.17
C LEU A 271 8.11 17.54 24.74
N PHE A 272 7.71 16.34 25.14
CA PHE A 272 8.41 15.11 24.78
C PHE A 272 7.52 14.22 23.93
N GLY A 273 8.13 13.61 22.89
CA GLY A 273 7.46 12.64 22.02
C GLY A 273 7.44 11.24 22.61
N ASN A 274 6.35 10.50 22.39
CA ASN A 274 6.32 9.06 22.59
C ASN A 274 6.64 8.37 21.27
N ILE A 275 7.59 7.45 21.28
CA ILE A 275 8.01 6.72 20.07
C ILE A 275 7.93 5.22 20.27
N GLY A 276 7.67 4.47 19.19
CA GLY A 276 7.76 3.02 19.15
C GLY A 276 9.06 2.51 18.56
N LYS A 277 9.71 3.35 17.73
CA LYS A 277 10.96 3.00 17.04
C LYS A 277 11.92 4.18 17.07
N ALA A 278 13.21 3.90 16.96
CA ALA A 278 14.25 4.93 17.01
C ALA A 278 14.10 6.01 15.91
N LYS A 279 13.59 5.64 14.72
CA LYS A 279 13.36 6.58 13.62
C LYS A 279 12.28 7.61 13.93
N ASP A 280 11.27 7.26 14.75
CA ASP A 280 10.18 8.17 15.11
C ASP A 280 10.71 9.40 15.85
N ALA A 281 11.89 9.28 16.45
CA ALA A 281 12.55 10.41 17.15
C ALA A 281 12.80 11.59 16.21
N LYS A 282 13.24 11.35 14.97
CA LYS A 282 13.45 12.41 13.99
C LYS A 282 12.14 13.11 13.65
N HIS A 283 11.07 12.35 13.46
CA HIS A 283 9.74 12.89 13.18
C HIS A 283 9.20 13.68 14.38
N ALA A 284 9.31 13.13 15.60
CA ALA A 284 8.90 13.81 16.82
C ALA A 284 9.62 15.17 16.99
N LEU A 285 10.93 15.21 16.75
CA LEU A 285 11.71 16.47 16.78
C LEU A 285 11.24 17.45 15.71
N THR A 286 10.95 16.99 14.50
CA THR A 286 10.41 17.84 13.42
C THR A 286 9.04 18.43 13.78
N MET A 287 8.25 17.71 14.59
CA MET A 287 6.93 18.15 15.09
C MET A 287 7.02 18.98 16.39
N GLY A 288 8.22 19.39 16.78
CA GLY A 288 8.44 20.29 17.92
C GLY A 288 8.69 19.62 19.26
N ALA A 289 8.88 18.29 19.29
CA ALA A 289 9.29 17.63 20.52
C ALA A 289 10.74 18.04 20.89
N GLN A 290 10.96 18.33 22.15
CA GLN A 290 12.28 18.70 22.68
C GLN A 290 13.11 17.48 23.11
N GLY A 291 12.46 16.31 23.18
CA GLY A 291 13.09 15.05 23.53
C GLY A 291 12.10 13.89 23.44
N ILE A 292 12.54 12.71 23.87
CA ILE A 292 11.73 11.50 23.91
C ILE A 292 11.32 11.20 25.35
N GLY A 293 10.02 11.22 25.62
CA GLY A 293 9.45 10.95 26.93
C GLY A 293 9.24 9.47 27.20
N LEU A 294 8.82 8.72 26.16
CA LEU A 294 8.58 7.29 26.24
C LEU A 294 9.05 6.60 24.97
N TYR A 295 9.87 5.57 25.14
CA TYR A 295 10.25 4.65 24.06
C TYR A 295 9.66 3.27 24.35
N ARG A 296 8.71 2.84 23.53
CA ARG A 296 8.11 1.49 23.62
C ARG A 296 8.85 0.56 22.67
N THR A 297 9.32 -0.56 23.23
CA THR A 297 10.08 -1.59 22.49
C THR A 297 9.27 -2.86 22.27
N GLU A 298 7.95 -2.79 22.39
CA GLU A 298 7.02 -3.91 22.22
C GLU A 298 6.90 -4.34 20.76
#